data_05eb836b5e5fb2e424d08e9a252da367
#
_entry.id   05eb836b5e5fb2e424d08e9a252da367
#
_cell.length_a   1.000
_cell.length_b   1.000
_cell.length_c   1.000
_cell.angle_alpha   90.00
_cell.angle_beta   90.00
_cell.angle_gamma   90.00
#
_symmetry.space_group_name_H-M   'P 1'
#
loop_
_entity.id
_entity.type
_entity.pdbx_description
1 polymer ?
#
loop_
_entity_poly.entity_id
_entity_poly.type
_entity_poly.pdbx_seq_one_letter_code
_entity_poly.pdbx_strand_id
1 'polypeptide(L)'
;AVLGGTLALQWPLGWLSDRVSRNLAIAGAALASAAAAVGVALAVQAPLPMLLAAGALFGGFGIPIYSLCLAAANDDLAAGRRLGTARGLLLLNGIGTAAGPLIGGAAMNIVGPGGLFLCAAALLATLAVLAIARGQPKRPLEIRATRCPSTPMITGSLDTMIRVQDEYERAR
;
A
#
# COMPACT_ATOMS: atom_id res chain seq x y z
N ALA A 1 3.07 20.00 4.11
CA ALA A 1 2.86 19.27 5.35
C ALA A 1 2.54 17.79 5.11
N VAL A 2 1.51 17.45 4.29
CA VAL A 2 1.08 16.06 4.01
C VAL A 2 2.22 15.21 3.46
N LEU A 3 2.89 15.64 2.39
CA LEU A 3 4.02 14.92 1.79
C LEU A 3 5.20 14.75 2.74
N GLY A 4 5.50 15.77 3.56
CA GLY A 4 6.56 15.67 4.57
C GLY A 4 6.22 14.65 5.66
N GLY A 5 4.96 14.62 6.12
CA GLY A 5 4.46 13.61 7.04
C GLY A 5 4.56 12.20 6.46
N THR A 6 4.22 12.01 5.19
CA THR A 6 4.32 10.73 4.49
C THR A 6 5.76 10.21 4.45
N LEU A 7 6.71 11.05 4.04
CA LEU A 7 8.12 10.66 3.96
C LEU A 7 8.69 10.30 5.34
N ALA A 8 8.34 11.05 6.38
CA ALA A 8 8.81 10.81 7.75
C ALA A 8 8.25 9.51 8.35
N LEU A 9 6.97 9.20 8.08
CA LEU A 9 6.27 8.06 8.68
C LEU A 9 6.35 6.78 7.83
N GLN A 10 6.70 6.87 6.56
CA GLN A 10 6.78 5.72 5.66
C GLN A 10 7.82 4.69 6.12
N TRP A 11 8.99 5.15 6.58
CA TRP A 11 10.04 4.26 7.05
C TRP A 11 9.67 3.52 8.36
N PRO A 12 9.22 4.18 9.44
CA PRO A 12 8.82 3.49 10.67
C PRO A 12 7.59 2.60 10.47
N LEU A 13 6.64 2.97 9.61
CA LEU A 13 5.48 2.13 9.29
C LEU A 13 5.87 0.87 8.52
N GLY A 14 6.79 0.95 7.55
CA GLY A 14 7.35 -0.21 6.86
C GLY A 14 8.01 -1.18 7.84
N TRP A 15 8.88 -0.68 8.71
CA TRP A 15 9.55 -1.48 9.72
C TRP A 15 8.58 -2.11 10.74
N LEU A 16 7.52 -1.40 11.13
CA LEU A 16 6.49 -1.93 12.02
C LEU A 16 5.68 -3.03 11.33
N SER A 17 5.34 -2.85 10.05
CA SER A 17 4.62 -3.83 9.23
C SER A 17 5.37 -5.17 9.12
N ASP A 18 6.71 -5.14 9.13
CA ASP A 18 7.52 -6.36 9.06
C ASP A 18 7.52 -7.17 10.36
N ARG A 19 7.23 -6.51 11.50
CA ARG A 19 7.24 -7.14 12.84
C ARG A 19 5.87 -7.58 13.32
N VAL A 20 4.81 -7.03 12.77
CA VAL A 20 3.43 -7.28 13.16
C VAL A 20 2.69 -7.99 12.03
N SER A 21 1.59 -8.70 12.33
CA SER A 21 0.75 -9.26 11.27
C SER A 21 0.29 -8.13 10.33
N ARG A 22 0.38 -8.34 9.03
CA ARG A 22 0.09 -7.32 8.01
C ARG A 22 -1.30 -6.71 8.18
N ASN A 23 -2.30 -7.51 8.53
CA ASN A 23 -3.65 -7.02 8.78
C ASN A 23 -3.71 -6.08 9.99
N LEU A 24 -2.92 -6.35 11.04
CA LEU A 24 -2.85 -5.48 12.21
C LEU A 24 -2.11 -4.16 11.89
N ALA A 25 -1.09 -4.21 11.02
CA ALA A 25 -0.42 -3.01 10.53
C ALA A 25 -1.37 -2.13 9.70
N ILE A 26 -2.17 -2.72 8.81
CA ILE A 26 -3.20 -2.02 8.02
C ILE A 26 -4.25 -1.41 8.95
N ALA A 27 -4.75 -2.18 9.93
CA ALA A 27 -5.75 -1.71 10.88
C ALA A 27 -5.20 -0.55 11.74
N GLY A 28 -3.98 -0.67 12.24
CA GLY A 28 -3.31 0.38 13.03
C GLY A 28 -3.10 1.67 12.22
N ALA A 29 -2.60 1.56 10.99
CA ALA A 29 -2.42 2.72 10.10
C ALA A 29 -3.77 3.36 9.74
N ALA A 30 -4.81 2.57 9.48
CA ALA A 30 -6.14 3.06 9.17
C ALA A 30 -6.79 3.77 10.36
N LEU A 31 -6.66 3.23 11.58
CA LEU A 31 -7.15 3.88 12.79
C LEU A 31 -6.41 5.18 13.08
N ALA A 32 -5.08 5.19 12.97
CA ALA A 32 -4.28 6.39 13.17
C ALA A 32 -4.64 7.48 12.14
N SER A 33 -4.83 7.09 10.87
CA SER A 33 -5.25 8.03 9.83
C SER A 33 -6.69 8.51 10.03
N ALA A 34 -7.61 7.65 10.49
CA ALA A 34 -8.98 8.04 10.83
C ALA A 34 -9.01 9.04 11.99
N ALA A 35 -8.25 8.81 13.04
CA ALA A 35 -8.12 9.74 14.16
C ALA A 35 -7.54 11.09 13.72
N ALA A 36 -6.51 11.07 12.87
CA ALA A 36 -5.93 12.28 12.30
C ALA A 36 -6.93 13.03 11.40
N ALA A 37 -7.76 12.32 10.61
CA ALA A 37 -8.80 12.91 9.79
C ALA A 37 -9.87 13.64 10.65
N VAL A 38 -10.30 13.01 11.76
CA VAL A 38 -11.19 13.67 12.73
C VAL A 38 -10.49 14.90 13.30
N GLY A 39 -9.21 14.79 13.66
CA GLY A 39 -8.41 15.92 14.13
C GLY A 39 -8.39 17.10 13.13
N VAL A 40 -8.21 16.82 11.82
CA VAL A 40 -8.30 17.85 10.77
C VAL A 40 -9.70 18.45 10.72
N ALA A 41 -10.75 17.61 10.75
CA ALA A 41 -12.14 18.09 10.71
C ALA A 41 -12.47 19.05 11.85
N LEU A 42 -11.97 18.77 13.06
CA LEU A 42 -12.14 19.62 14.24
C LEU A 42 -11.24 20.86 14.22
N ALA A 43 -10.07 20.76 13.58
CA ALA A 43 -9.07 21.82 13.50
C ALA A 43 -9.31 22.80 12.33
N VAL A 44 -10.41 22.69 11.60
CA VAL A 44 -10.70 23.58 10.43
C VAL A 44 -10.68 25.08 10.84
N GLN A 45 -11.03 25.40 12.07
CA GLN A 45 -10.98 26.77 12.62
C GLN A 45 -9.77 27.04 13.53
N ALA A 46 -8.87 26.05 13.67
CA ALA A 46 -7.70 26.17 14.51
C ALA A 46 -6.55 26.95 13.85
N PRO A 47 -5.52 27.36 14.59
CA PRO A 47 -4.33 27.98 14.03
C PRO A 47 -3.66 27.11 12.96
N LEU A 48 -3.15 27.76 11.92
CA LEU A 48 -2.53 27.10 10.78
C LEU A 48 -1.51 25.97 11.15
N PRO A 49 -0.62 26.13 12.14
CA PRO A 49 0.33 25.06 12.49
C PRO A 49 -0.35 23.78 12.98
N MET A 50 -1.47 23.91 13.69
CA MET A 50 -2.23 22.72 14.17
C MET A 50 -2.91 21.99 13.02
N LEU A 51 -3.47 22.74 12.06
CA LEU A 51 -4.05 22.18 10.84
C LEU A 51 -2.99 21.46 9.99
N LEU A 52 -1.80 22.08 9.87
CA LEU A 52 -0.69 21.49 9.13
C LEU A 52 -0.16 20.20 9.79
N ALA A 53 -0.08 20.17 11.13
CA ALA A 53 0.32 18.98 11.87
C ALA A 53 -0.69 17.82 11.72
N ALA A 54 -1.99 18.12 11.88
CA ALA A 54 -3.05 17.13 11.69
C ALA A 54 -3.09 16.61 10.25
N GLY A 55 -2.92 17.47 9.26
CA GLY A 55 -2.82 17.08 7.83
C GLY A 55 -1.58 16.24 7.53
N ALA A 56 -0.45 16.53 8.16
CA ALA A 56 0.77 15.74 8.04
C ALA A 56 0.59 14.32 8.60
N LEU A 57 -0.08 14.19 9.75
CA LEU A 57 -0.41 12.89 10.34
C LEU A 57 -1.41 12.11 9.48
N PHE A 58 -2.46 12.78 9.00
CA PHE A 58 -3.45 12.15 8.12
C PHE A 58 -2.80 11.56 6.86
N GLY A 59 -1.98 12.34 6.16
CA GLY A 59 -1.26 11.87 4.97
C GLY A 59 -0.16 10.86 5.30
N GLY A 60 0.52 11.06 6.42
CA GLY A 60 1.60 10.18 6.87
C GLY A 60 1.15 8.75 7.13
N PHE A 61 -0.03 8.56 7.71
CA PHE A 61 -0.61 7.24 7.93
C PHE A 61 -1.48 6.78 6.76
N GLY A 62 -2.17 7.69 6.05
CA GLY A 62 -3.11 7.35 4.99
C GLY A 62 -2.46 6.82 3.72
N ILE A 63 -1.41 7.49 3.24
CA ILE A 63 -0.77 7.13 1.96
C ILE A 63 -0.13 5.73 2.00
N PRO A 64 0.59 5.31 3.06
CA PRO A 64 1.16 3.96 3.13
C PRO A 64 0.13 2.83 3.16
N ILE A 65 -1.13 3.08 3.53
CA ILE A 65 -2.18 2.06 3.56
C ILE A 65 -2.34 1.38 2.20
N TYR A 66 -2.28 2.14 1.11
CA TYR A 66 -2.37 1.57 -0.24
C TYR A 66 -1.25 0.55 -0.51
N SER A 67 -0.02 0.88 -0.16
CA SER A 67 1.14 -0.01 -0.32
C SER A 67 0.99 -1.27 0.53
N LEU A 68 0.50 -1.14 1.76
CA LEU A 68 0.25 -2.26 2.66
C LEU A 68 -0.85 -3.19 2.14
N CYS A 69 -1.94 -2.62 1.62
CA CYS A 69 -3.04 -3.38 1.02
C CYS A 69 -2.59 -4.10 -0.27
N LEU A 70 -1.81 -3.44 -1.12
CA LEU A 70 -1.27 -4.03 -2.34
C LEU A 70 -0.32 -5.19 -2.01
N ALA A 71 0.55 -5.00 -1.02
CA ALA A 71 1.44 -6.04 -0.55
C ALA A 71 0.66 -7.21 0.06
N ALA A 72 -0.39 -6.96 0.87
CA ALA A 72 -1.26 -8.00 1.42
C ALA A 72 -1.96 -8.80 0.32
N ALA A 73 -2.46 -8.13 -0.72
CA ALA A 73 -3.11 -8.79 -1.84
C ALA A 73 -2.14 -9.68 -2.66
N ASN A 74 -0.87 -9.31 -2.74
CA ASN A 74 0.14 -10.07 -3.46
C ASN A 74 0.65 -11.31 -2.70
N ASP A 75 0.57 -11.32 -1.36
CA ASP A 75 1.03 -12.44 -0.55
C ASP A 75 0.15 -13.69 -0.71
N ASP A 76 -1.15 -13.51 -0.91
CA ASP A 76 -2.11 -14.61 -1.00
C ASP A 76 -2.22 -15.21 -2.41
N LEU A 77 -1.51 -14.65 -3.41
CA LEU A 77 -1.67 -15.04 -4.80
C LEU A 77 -0.55 -15.95 -5.32
N ALA A 78 -0.95 -17.06 -5.93
CA ALA A 78 -0.08 -17.88 -6.77
C ALA A 78 0.46 -17.04 -7.95
N ALA A 79 1.70 -17.31 -8.37
CA ALA A 79 2.44 -16.52 -9.36
C ALA A 79 1.67 -16.21 -10.67
N GLY A 80 0.76 -17.11 -11.10
CA GLY A 80 -0.02 -16.95 -12.34
C GLY A 80 -1.22 -15.99 -12.23
N ARG A 81 -1.69 -15.64 -11.02
CA ARG A 81 -2.86 -14.76 -10.82
C ARG A 81 -2.51 -13.32 -10.45
N ARG A 82 -1.26 -13.01 -10.23
CA ARG A 82 -0.81 -11.67 -9.81
C ARG A 82 -1.18 -10.57 -10.78
N LEU A 83 -1.08 -10.83 -12.08
CA LEU A 83 -1.39 -9.84 -13.12
C LEU A 83 -2.89 -9.48 -13.17
N GLY A 84 -3.77 -10.48 -13.01
CA GLY A 84 -5.23 -10.27 -12.98
C GLY A 84 -5.66 -9.45 -11.78
N THR A 85 -5.10 -9.75 -10.61
CA THR A 85 -5.39 -9.01 -9.36
C THR A 85 -4.87 -7.59 -9.40
N ALA A 86 -3.66 -7.36 -9.94
CA ALA A 86 -3.13 -6.02 -10.11
C ALA A 86 -4.03 -5.14 -11.01
N ARG A 87 -4.54 -5.71 -12.11
CA ARG A 87 -5.50 -5.02 -13.00
C ARG A 87 -6.81 -4.68 -12.27
N GLY A 88 -7.35 -5.61 -11.48
CA GLY A 88 -8.55 -5.38 -10.68
C GLY A 88 -8.37 -4.28 -9.65
N LEU A 89 -7.24 -4.28 -8.94
CA LEU A 89 -6.90 -3.23 -7.96
C LEU A 89 -6.72 -1.86 -8.61
N LEU A 90 -6.11 -1.78 -9.80
CA LEU A 90 -5.98 -0.53 -10.55
C LEU A 90 -7.34 0.02 -10.98
N LEU A 91 -8.26 -0.84 -11.46
CA LEU A 91 -9.62 -0.43 -11.80
C LEU A 91 -10.39 0.09 -10.58
N LEU A 92 -10.30 -0.62 -9.45
CA LEU A 92 -10.94 -0.21 -8.20
C LEU A 92 -10.38 1.14 -7.71
N ASN A 93 -9.07 1.32 -7.79
CA ASN A 93 -8.42 2.58 -7.45
C ASN A 93 -8.88 3.73 -8.37
N GLY A 94 -9.00 3.47 -9.68
CA GLY A 94 -9.51 4.45 -10.64
C GLY A 94 -10.94 4.87 -10.34
N ILE A 95 -11.84 3.91 -10.05
CA ILE A 95 -13.23 4.19 -9.65
C ILE A 95 -13.26 5.01 -8.35
N GLY A 96 -12.45 4.63 -7.34
CA GLY A 96 -12.34 5.35 -6.08
C GLY A 96 -11.84 6.79 -6.26
N THR A 97 -10.86 7.00 -7.14
CA THR A 97 -10.31 8.32 -7.43
C THR A 97 -11.33 9.22 -8.15
N ALA A 98 -12.17 8.67 -9.02
CA ALA A 98 -13.23 9.41 -9.70
C ALA A 98 -14.42 9.71 -8.76
N ALA A 99 -14.83 8.74 -7.95
CA ALA A 99 -15.95 8.89 -7.03
C ALA A 99 -15.61 9.73 -5.78
N GLY A 100 -14.36 9.69 -5.33
CA GLY A 100 -13.90 10.34 -4.11
C GLY A 100 -14.22 11.84 -4.05
N PRO A 101 -13.85 12.64 -5.05
CA PRO A 101 -14.15 14.08 -5.07
C PRO A 101 -15.65 14.37 -5.07
N LEU A 102 -16.47 13.56 -5.73
CA LEU A 102 -17.93 13.73 -5.78
C LEU A 102 -18.55 13.49 -4.40
N ILE A 103 -18.19 12.38 -3.75
CA ILE A 103 -18.67 12.04 -2.40
C ILE A 103 -18.16 13.05 -1.38
N GLY A 104 -16.89 13.43 -1.48
CA GLY A 104 -16.29 14.44 -0.60
C GLY A 104 -16.92 15.81 -0.76
N GLY A 105 -17.18 16.24 -2.00
CA GLY A 105 -17.86 17.50 -2.28
C GLY A 105 -19.30 17.51 -1.76
N ALA A 106 -20.06 16.41 -1.91
CA ALA A 106 -21.38 16.27 -1.34
C ALA A 106 -21.34 16.33 0.20
N ALA A 107 -20.39 15.66 0.83
CA ALA A 107 -20.21 15.69 2.29
C ALA A 107 -19.89 17.10 2.80
N MET A 108 -19.06 17.87 2.06
CA MET A 108 -18.77 19.28 2.40
C MET A 108 -20.00 20.19 2.27
N ASN A 109 -20.89 19.92 1.32
CA ASN A 109 -22.13 20.68 1.18
C ASN A 109 -23.12 20.43 2.33
N ILE A 110 -23.13 19.22 2.92
CA ILE A 110 -24.07 18.83 3.97
C ILE A 110 -23.54 19.22 5.36
N VAL A 111 -22.28 18.93 5.63
CA VAL A 111 -21.66 19.01 6.97
C VAL A 111 -20.74 20.25 7.10
N GLY A 112 -20.40 20.88 5.99
CA GLY A 112 -19.43 21.98 5.94
C GLY A 112 -18.00 21.54 5.62
N PRO A 113 -16.99 22.42 5.78
CA PRO A 113 -15.61 22.19 5.32
C PRO A 113 -14.94 20.95 5.92
N GLY A 114 -15.33 20.54 7.12
CA GLY A 114 -14.84 19.32 7.77
C GLY A 114 -15.46 18.01 7.22
N GLY A 115 -16.54 18.10 6.44
CA GLY A 115 -17.31 16.94 5.98
C GLY A 115 -16.50 15.94 5.15
N LEU A 116 -15.56 16.41 4.33
CA LEU A 116 -14.63 15.56 3.57
C LEU A 116 -13.81 14.66 4.50
N PHE A 117 -13.24 15.24 5.55
CA PHE A 117 -12.38 14.52 6.49
C PHE A 117 -13.17 13.55 7.37
N LEU A 118 -14.40 13.90 7.74
CA LEU A 118 -15.29 12.99 8.47
C LEU A 118 -15.70 11.79 7.60
N CYS A 119 -15.98 12.01 6.33
CA CYS A 119 -16.26 10.92 5.38
C CYS A 119 -15.02 10.01 5.21
N ALA A 120 -13.83 10.59 5.06
CA ALA A 120 -12.59 9.85 5.01
C ALA A 120 -12.34 9.06 6.30
N ALA A 121 -12.59 9.65 7.47
CA ALA A 121 -12.46 8.97 8.77
C ALA A 121 -13.41 7.77 8.87
N ALA A 122 -14.65 7.89 8.43
CA ALA A 122 -15.62 6.79 8.43
C ALA A 122 -15.19 5.64 7.53
N LEU A 123 -14.69 5.93 6.33
CA LEU A 123 -14.16 4.91 5.41
C LEU A 123 -12.92 4.22 5.97
N LEU A 124 -12.00 4.97 6.57
CA LEU A 124 -10.78 4.42 7.18
C LEU A 124 -11.10 3.56 8.42
N ALA A 125 -12.07 3.99 9.24
CA ALA A 125 -12.55 3.21 10.38
C ALA A 125 -13.19 1.89 9.91
N THR A 126 -14.00 1.93 8.86
CA THR A 126 -14.58 0.73 8.24
C THR A 126 -13.49 -0.21 7.73
N LEU A 127 -12.47 0.32 7.05
CA LEU A 127 -11.32 -0.47 6.61
C LEU A 127 -10.58 -1.12 7.80
N ALA A 128 -10.37 -0.39 8.89
CA ALA A 128 -9.74 -0.91 10.09
C ALA A 128 -10.53 -2.08 10.70
N VAL A 129 -11.84 -1.93 10.83
CA VAL A 129 -12.74 -2.99 11.34
C VAL A 129 -12.67 -4.22 10.44
N LEU A 130 -12.73 -4.04 9.13
CA LEU A 130 -12.62 -5.15 8.18
C LEU A 130 -11.24 -5.84 8.23
N ALA A 131 -10.17 -5.08 8.40
CA ALA A 131 -8.82 -5.63 8.53
C ALA A 131 -8.66 -6.46 9.81
N ILE A 132 -9.26 -6.03 10.92
CA ILE A 132 -9.29 -6.76 12.18
C ILE A 132 -10.17 -8.02 12.04
N ALA A 133 -11.36 -7.89 11.46
CA ALA A 133 -12.30 -8.99 11.30
C ALA A 133 -11.76 -10.11 10.38
N ARG A 134 -10.94 -9.75 9.40
CA ARG A 134 -10.22 -10.69 8.51
C ARG A 134 -8.95 -11.25 9.12
N GLY A 135 -8.71 -11.07 10.44
CA GLY A 135 -7.51 -11.47 11.15
C GLY A 135 -6.97 -12.82 10.69
N GLN A 136 -5.91 -12.80 9.88
CA GLN A 136 -5.24 -14.02 9.48
C GLN A 136 -4.29 -14.46 10.58
N PRO A 137 -4.22 -15.77 10.88
CA PRO A 137 -3.21 -16.29 11.78
C PRO A 137 -1.83 -15.87 11.24
N LYS A 138 -0.93 -15.44 12.13
CA LYS A 138 0.47 -15.19 11.83
C LYS A 138 0.98 -16.39 11.01
N ARG A 139 1.17 -16.23 9.71
CA ARG A 139 2.08 -17.15 9.02
C ARG A 139 3.44 -16.87 9.63
N PRO A 140 4.12 -17.88 10.21
CA PRO A 140 5.51 -17.73 10.54
C PRO A 140 6.18 -17.19 9.27
N LEU A 141 7.04 -16.19 9.43
CA LEU A 141 8.02 -15.82 8.41
C LEU A 141 8.86 -17.10 8.17
N GLU A 142 8.30 -18.04 7.43
CA GLU A 142 9.12 -18.89 6.64
C GLU A 142 9.81 -17.92 5.69
N ILE A 143 11.02 -17.53 6.07
CA ILE A 143 12.02 -17.07 5.14
C ILE A 143 12.05 -18.20 4.11
N ARG A 144 11.14 -18.15 3.17
CA ARG A 144 11.32 -18.79 1.91
C ARG A 144 12.51 -18.03 1.35
N ALA A 145 13.70 -18.39 1.83
CA ALA A 145 14.87 -18.34 1.01
C ALA A 145 14.35 -18.94 -0.30
N THR A 146 13.83 -18.09 -1.16
CA THR A 146 13.78 -18.37 -2.57
C THR A 146 15.22 -18.74 -2.80
N ARG A 147 15.48 -20.03 -2.61
CA ARG A 147 16.58 -20.68 -3.31
C ARG A 147 16.35 -20.13 -4.72
N CYS A 148 16.99 -18.97 -5.02
CA CYS A 148 17.21 -18.63 -6.41
C CYS A 148 17.68 -19.97 -6.94
N PRO A 149 16.93 -20.63 -7.82
CA PRO A 149 17.56 -21.72 -8.51
C PRO A 149 18.82 -21.04 -9.01
N SER A 150 19.95 -21.48 -8.49
CA SER A 150 21.25 -21.18 -9.07
C SER A 150 21.12 -21.76 -10.47
N THR A 151 20.40 -21.02 -11.29
CA THR A 151 20.32 -21.29 -12.69
C THR A 151 21.73 -21.04 -13.14
N PRO A 152 22.46 -22.06 -13.58
CA PRO A 152 23.73 -21.86 -14.24
C PRO A 152 23.43 -21.24 -15.58
N MET A 153 22.84 -20.01 -15.56
CA MET A 153 22.46 -19.29 -16.78
C MET A 153 23.64 -18.74 -17.53
N ILE A 154 24.80 -18.70 -16.89
CA ILE A 154 25.98 -18.10 -17.54
C ILE A 154 26.84 -19.18 -18.22
N THR A 155 26.92 -20.39 -17.63
CA THR A 155 27.73 -21.46 -18.21
C THR A 155 27.07 -22.12 -19.43
N GLY A 156 25.76 -22.33 -19.40
CA GLY A 156 25.04 -22.92 -20.54
C GLY A 156 24.96 -22.00 -21.77
N SER A 157 24.91 -20.68 -21.56
CA SER A 157 24.90 -19.69 -22.66
C SER A 157 26.26 -19.58 -23.35
N LEU A 158 27.35 -19.61 -22.59
CA LEU A 158 28.71 -19.57 -23.13
C LEU A 158 29.05 -20.85 -23.91
N ASP A 159 28.73 -22.04 -23.36
CA ASP A 159 28.95 -23.31 -24.04
C ASP A 159 28.13 -23.44 -25.33
N THR A 160 26.90 -22.91 -25.31
CA THR A 160 26.07 -22.91 -26.51
C THR A 160 26.61 -21.94 -27.56
N MET A 161 27.10 -20.77 -27.18
CA MET A 161 27.74 -19.83 -28.11
C MET A 161 29.04 -20.38 -28.67
N ILE A 162 29.87 -21.02 -27.87
CA ILE A 162 31.13 -21.63 -28.33
C ILE A 162 30.84 -22.77 -29.32
N ARG A 163 29.84 -23.60 -29.07
CA ARG A 163 29.45 -24.68 -29.99
C ARG A 163 28.94 -24.14 -31.32
N VAL A 164 28.11 -23.11 -31.30
CA VAL A 164 27.60 -22.47 -32.52
C VAL A 164 28.74 -21.83 -33.31
N GLN A 165 29.72 -21.23 -32.65
CA GLN A 165 30.91 -20.65 -33.28
C GLN A 165 31.78 -21.72 -33.95
N ASP A 166 32.03 -22.86 -33.27
CA ASP A 166 32.78 -23.99 -33.76
C ASP A 166 32.11 -24.66 -34.97
N GLU A 167 30.77 -24.75 -34.95
CA GLU A 167 29.99 -25.31 -36.05
C GLU A 167 30.04 -24.39 -37.29
N TYR A 168 30.05 -23.09 -37.07
CA TYR A 168 30.16 -22.10 -38.15
C TYR A 168 31.55 -22.10 -38.81
N GLU A 169 32.61 -22.27 -38.00
CA GLU A 169 33.98 -22.37 -38.52
C GLU A 169 34.24 -23.67 -39.28
N ARG A 170 33.60 -24.79 -38.91
CA ARG A 170 33.72 -26.07 -39.65
C ARG A 170 32.93 -26.10 -40.96
N ALA A 171 31.95 -25.22 -41.13
CA ALA A 171 31.14 -25.14 -42.35
C ALA A 171 31.74 -24.19 -43.42
N ARG A 172 32.86 -23.55 -43.10
CA ARG A 172 33.56 -22.60 -43.97
C ARG A 172 34.84 -23.23 -44.55
#